data_48f7818208003862f8e13d9e72e95621
#
_entry.id   48f7818208003862f8e13d9e72e95621
#
_cell.length_a   1.000
_cell.length_b   1.000
_cell.length_c   1.000
_cell.angle_alpha   90.00
_cell.angle_beta   90.00
_cell.angle_gamma   90.00
#
_symmetry.space_group_name_H-M   'P 1'
#
loop_
_entity.id
_entity.type
_entity.pdbx_description
1 polymer ?
#
loop_
_entity_poly.entity_id
_entity_poly.type
_entity_poly.pdbx_seq_one_letter_code
_entity_poly.pdbx_strand_id
1 'polypeptide(L)'
;MSEKVQHQTAPASPSPARSGASRTDGGGGRRGDTEGPLPSNRGPSNSKSENFTPLLFGVDSLYLSFPGDLSVEWEQQLEHLKLLAQSESEKEQAQAQLKIGEHLFEVSDHGAKRFPYILADNCFFIKFSSSRAKSLPLATVQISSEYLHAVGEGAATANLCSIIGQFGGNVGVPIISRADVFLDFICTVDFDGLDQECWMTRANLLAKYYDRRIPYPFTGWVVGQGGDLSSRLYEKTVEIEYKSRKFFFHELWQKQGWKPATRSGGRNSSCAASR
;
A
#
# COMPACT_ATOMS: atom_id res chain seq x y z
N MET A 1 -26.23 -33.76 -43.17
CA MET A 1 -25.44 -32.83 -44.01
C MET A 1 -24.95 -31.75 -43.10
N SER A 2 -23.71 -31.83 -42.62
CA SER A 2 -23.11 -30.91 -41.68
C SER A 2 -21.99 -30.17 -42.41
N GLU A 3 -22.18 -28.89 -42.59
CA GLU A 3 -21.18 -28.00 -43.21
C GLU A 3 -20.15 -27.55 -42.18
N LYS A 4 -18.87 -27.88 -42.44
CA LYS A 4 -17.70 -27.44 -41.68
C LYS A 4 -17.31 -26.03 -42.14
N VAL A 5 -17.41 -25.06 -41.26
CA VAL A 5 -16.82 -23.71 -41.44
C VAL A 5 -15.34 -23.77 -41.09
N GLN A 6 -14.52 -23.52 -42.10
CA GLN A 6 -13.06 -23.35 -41.93
C GLN A 6 -12.75 -21.94 -41.52
N HIS A 7 -12.08 -21.78 -40.35
CA HIS A 7 -11.47 -20.52 -39.95
C HIS A 7 -10.13 -20.33 -40.64
N GLN A 8 -10.05 -19.30 -41.48
CA GLN A 8 -8.78 -18.81 -42.05
C GLN A 8 -8.09 -17.92 -41.01
N THR A 9 -6.87 -18.27 -40.66
CA THR A 9 -5.92 -17.48 -39.85
C THR A 9 -5.26 -16.42 -40.73
N ALA A 10 -5.35 -15.15 -40.30
CA ALA A 10 -4.67 -14.02 -40.90
C ALA A 10 -3.18 -14.00 -40.54
N PRO A 11 -2.29 -13.50 -41.45
CA PRO A 11 -0.85 -13.50 -41.21
C PRO A 11 -0.43 -12.36 -40.25
N ALA A 12 0.59 -12.65 -39.43
CA ALA A 12 1.21 -11.74 -38.48
C ALA A 12 1.95 -10.58 -39.17
N SER A 13 1.76 -9.38 -38.68
CA SER A 13 2.50 -8.18 -39.09
C SER A 13 3.91 -8.13 -38.48
N PRO A 14 4.93 -7.65 -39.21
CA PRO A 14 6.29 -7.59 -38.68
C PRO A 14 6.49 -6.40 -37.72
N SER A 15 7.26 -6.66 -36.65
CA SER A 15 7.69 -5.66 -35.68
C SER A 15 8.68 -4.63 -36.28
N PRO A 16 8.62 -3.36 -35.89
CA PRO A 16 9.59 -2.37 -36.33
C PRO A 16 10.93 -2.50 -35.62
N ALA A 17 12.02 -2.35 -36.41
CA ALA A 17 13.39 -2.38 -35.96
C ALA A 17 13.73 -1.25 -34.96
N ARG A 18 14.44 -1.58 -33.87
CA ARG A 18 15.02 -0.62 -32.94
C ARG A 18 16.19 0.10 -33.60
N SER A 19 16.07 1.42 -33.79
CA SER A 19 17.20 2.30 -34.09
C SER A 19 17.97 2.60 -32.80
N GLY A 20 19.29 2.29 -32.82
CA GLY A 20 20.20 2.60 -31.72
C GLY A 20 20.43 4.11 -31.61
N ALA A 21 20.24 4.66 -30.42
CA ALA A 21 20.68 6.00 -30.05
C ALA A 21 21.99 5.90 -29.28
N SER A 22 23.02 6.57 -29.78
CA SER A 22 24.35 6.69 -29.19
C SER A 22 24.30 7.41 -27.84
N ARG A 23 24.95 6.84 -26.84
CA ARG A 23 25.24 7.52 -25.56
C ARG A 23 26.36 8.51 -25.76
N THR A 24 26.09 9.78 -25.44
CA THR A 24 27.15 10.76 -25.18
C THR A 24 27.45 10.75 -23.69
N ASP A 25 28.72 10.47 -23.37
CA ASP A 25 29.31 10.64 -22.04
C ASP A 25 29.28 12.14 -21.67
N GLY A 26 28.78 12.44 -20.49
CA GLY A 26 28.74 13.79 -19.93
C GLY A 26 28.83 13.80 -18.41
N GLY A 27 30.04 14.05 -17.89
CA GLY A 27 30.27 14.79 -16.68
C GLY A 27 30.01 14.13 -15.33
N GLY A 28 31.04 13.54 -14.73
CA GLY A 28 31.06 13.12 -13.33
C GLY A 28 30.91 14.30 -12.35
N GLY A 29 29.75 14.40 -11.71
CA GLY A 29 29.55 15.15 -10.48
C GLY A 29 29.57 14.16 -9.31
N ARG A 30 30.59 14.24 -8.44
CA ARG A 30 30.61 13.54 -7.15
C ARG A 30 29.39 14.00 -6.35
N ARG A 31 28.40 13.13 -6.22
CA ARG A 31 27.36 13.28 -5.19
C ARG A 31 27.99 12.87 -3.87
N GLY A 32 27.98 13.79 -2.92
CA GLY A 32 28.36 13.50 -1.55
C GLY A 32 27.50 12.37 -0.99
N ASP A 33 28.15 11.51 -0.22
CA ASP A 33 27.54 10.39 0.50
C ASP A 33 26.42 10.93 1.39
N THR A 34 25.18 10.76 0.96
CA THR A 34 24.02 10.99 1.81
C THR A 34 23.73 9.68 2.53
N GLU A 35 23.98 9.70 3.81
CA GLU A 35 23.71 8.63 4.76
C GLU A 35 22.27 8.14 4.67
N GLY A 36 22.10 6.83 4.40
CA GLY A 36 20.85 6.07 4.54
C GLY A 36 19.91 6.11 3.35
N PRO A 37 19.06 5.08 3.23
CA PRO A 37 17.96 5.07 2.25
C PRO A 37 16.98 6.18 2.59
N LEU A 38 16.63 6.95 1.58
CA LEU A 38 15.67 8.05 1.74
C LEU A 38 14.27 7.47 2.00
N PRO A 39 13.52 7.98 2.98
CA PRO A 39 12.13 7.57 3.21
C PRO A 39 11.31 7.72 1.94
N SER A 40 10.33 6.83 1.72
CA SER A 40 9.43 6.90 0.56
C SER A 40 8.61 8.19 0.55
N ASN A 41 8.31 8.71 1.73
CA ASN A 41 7.43 9.85 1.89
C ASN A 41 8.23 11.14 2.05
N ARG A 42 8.40 11.84 0.96
CA ARG A 42 9.08 13.15 0.92
C ARG A 42 8.08 14.27 0.73
N GLY A 43 8.42 15.43 1.25
CA GLY A 43 7.78 16.66 0.82
C GLY A 43 8.07 16.90 -0.67
N PRO A 44 7.07 17.33 -1.46
CA PRO A 44 7.26 17.61 -2.87
C PRO A 44 8.17 18.80 -3.09
N SER A 45 9.03 18.69 -4.11
CA SER A 45 9.87 19.82 -4.55
C SER A 45 9.08 20.80 -5.40
N ASN A 46 8.89 22.01 -4.89
CA ASN A 46 8.70 23.27 -5.64
C ASN A 46 7.69 23.42 -6.78
N SER A 47 6.60 22.68 -6.86
CA SER A 47 5.49 23.08 -7.75
C SER A 47 4.41 23.81 -6.93
N LYS A 48 4.51 25.12 -6.83
CA LYS A 48 3.45 25.96 -6.25
C LYS A 48 2.47 26.30 -7.36
N SER A 49 1.26 25.76 -7.31
CA SER A 49 0.12 26.37 -8.01
C SER A 49 -0.63 27.26 -7.02
N GLU A 50 -1.34 28.26 -7.51
CA GLU A 50 -2.12 29.17 -6.66
C GLU A 50 -3.18 28.43 -5.82
N ASN A 51 -3.68 27.31 -6.35
CA ASN A 51 -4.79 26.56 -5.73
C ASN A 51 -4.35 25.30 -4.98
N PHE A 52 -3.11 24.83 -5.16
CA PHE A 52 -2.63 23.56 -4.57
C PHE A 52 -1.26 23.74 -3.97
N THR A 53 -1.14 23.39 -2.69
CA THR A 53 0.16 23.31 -2.00
C THR A 53 0.38 21.89 -1.57
N PRO A 54 1.28 21.14 -2.25
CA PRO A 54 1.58 19.76 -1.86
C PRO A 54 2.23 19.71 -0.47
N LEU A 55 1.85 18.72 0.32
CA LEU A 55 2.38 18.44 1.67
C LEU A 55 3.29 17.21 1.69
N LEU A 56 2.73 16.06 1.34
CA LEU A 56 3.42 14.78 1.35
C LEU A 56 3.01 13.94 0.15
N PHE A 57 3.91 13.06 -0.29
CA PHE A 57 3.58 12.01 -1.26
C PHE A 57 4.41 10.76 -0.96
N GLY A 58 3.94 9.61 -1.40
CA GLY A 58 4.64 8.35 -1.19
C GLY A 58 3.76 7.13 -1.32
N VAL A 59 4.14 6.06 -0.60
CA VAL A 59 3.41 4.80 -0.52
C VAL A 59 2.72 4.72 0.83
N ASP A 60 1.37 4.62 0.84
CA ASP A 60 0.57 4.46 2.07
C ASP A 60 0.42 3.00 2.48
N SER A 61 0.34 2.09 1.51
CA SER A 61 0.26 0.65 1.77
C SER A 61 0.98 -0.11 0.68
N LEU A 62 1.76 -1.12 1.07
CA LEU A 62 2.46 -2.00 0.14
C LEU A 62 2.12 -3.45 0.46
N TYR A 63 1.63 -4.16 -0.55
CA TYR A 63 1.28 -5.57 -0.46
C TYR A 63 2.24 -6.39 -1.30
N LEU A 64 2.93 -7.32 -0.66
CA LEU A 64 3.92 -8.18 -1.29
C LEU A 64 3.48 -9.64 -1.24
N SER A 65 3.81 -10.38 -2.28
CA SER A 65 3.64 -11.82 -2.39
C SER A 65 5.01 -12.48 -2.51
N PHE A 66 5.31 -13.41 -1.63
CA PHE A 66 6.59 -14.12 -1.58
C PHE A 66 6.43 -15.52 -2.18
N PRO A 67 6.99 -15.80 -3.37
CA PRO A 67 7.06 -17.14 -3.90
C PRO A 67 7.90 -18.05 -3.00
N GLY A 68 7.54 -19.32 -2.92
CA GLY A 68 8.26 -20.31 -2.12
C GLY A 68 7.32 -21.23 -1.37
N ASP A 69 7.90 -22.10 -0.57
CA ASP A 69 7.19 -23.06 0.25
C ASP A 69 7.54 -22.86 1.74
N LEU A 70 6.54 -22.95 2.62
CA LEU A 70 6.72 -22.96 4.06
C LEU A 70 7.43 -24.28 4.45
N SER A 71 8.46 -24.21 5.32
CA SER A 71 9.09 -25.43 5.81
C SER A 71 8.15 -26.20 6.75
N VAL A 72 8.32 -27.50 6.84
CA VAL A 72 7.47 -28.36 7.67
C VAL A 72 7.66 -28.02 9.15
N GLU A 73 8.87 -27.69 9.55
CA GLU A 73 9.21 -27.32 10.93
C GLU A 73 8.51 -26.03 11.34
N TRP A 74 8.54 -25.02 10.45
CA TRP A 74 7.82 -23.78 10.69
C TRP A 74 6.31 -23.96 10.67
N GLU A 75 5.77 -24.80 9.78
CA GLU A 75 4.33 -25.11 9.78
C GLU A 75 3.90 -25.73 11.12
N GLN A 76 4.68 -26.68 11.69
CA GLN A 76 4.39 -27.28 12.99
C GLN A 76 4.44 -26.25 14.12
N GLN A 77 5.43 -25.36 14.10
CA GLN A 77 5.54 -24.28 15.10
C GLN A 77 4.37 -23.29 15.01
N LEU A 78 3.99 -22.86 13.80
CA LEU A 78 2.85 -21.97 13.59
C LEU A 78 1.53 -22.63 14.00
N GLU A 79 1.35 -23.91 13.72
CA GLU A 79 0.17 -24.67 14.18
C GLU A 79 0.10 -24.72 15.70
N HIS A 80 1.22 -24.99 16.38
CA HIS A 80 1.29 -24.97 17.84
C HIS A 80 0.92 -23.60 18.42
N LEU A 81 1.50 -22.51 17.89
CA LEU A 81 1.19 -21.15 18.34
C LEU A 81 -0.28 -20.79 18.09
N LYS A 82 -0.84 -21.20 16.95
CA LYS A 82 -2.25 -21.00 16.64
C LYS A 82 -3.16 -21.74 17.63
N LEU A 83 -2.82 -22.97 18.05
CA LEU A 83 -3.55 -23.70 19.07
C LEU A 83 -3.50 -22.97 20.43
N LEU A 84 -2.37 -22.38 20.80
CA LEU A 84 -2.28 -21.53 21.99
C LEU A 84 -3.19 -20.30 21.87
N ALA A 85 -3.23 -19.65 20.69
CA ALA A 85 -4.14 -18.53 20.44
C ALA A 85 -5.62 -18.90 20.55
N GLN A 86 -5.97 -20.16 20.29
CA GLN A 86 -7.34 -20.70 20.38
C GLN A 86 -7.73 -21.19 21.78
N SER A 87 -6.79 -21.19 22.73
CA SER A 87 -7.06 -21.65 24.10
C SER A 87 -8.10 -20.76 24.78
N GLU A 88 -8.87 -21.35 25.71
CA GLU A 88 -9.77 -20.61 26.61
C GLU A 88 -9.00 -19.87 27.74
N SER A 89 -7.73 -20.19 27.92
CA SER A 89 -6.87 -19.60 28.93
C SER A 89 -6.16 -18.34 28.38
N GLU A 90 -6.47 -17.15 28.92
CA GLU A 90 -5.76 -15.91 28.61
C GLU A 90 -4.24 -16.02 28.75
N LYS A 91 -3.78 -16.86 29.71
CA LYS A 91 -2.36 -17.10 29.98
C LYS A 91 -1.69 -17.88 28.84
N GLU A 92 -2.39 -18.80 28.20
CA GLU A 92 -1.91 -19.53 27.03
C GLU A 92 -2.02 -18.67 25.77
N GLN A 93 -3.10 -17.90 25.60
CA GLN A 93 -3.25 -16.95 24.50
C GLN A 93 -2.10 -15.94 24.48
N ALA A 94 -1.68 -15.44 25.64
CA ALA A 94 -0.54 -14.52 25.74
C ALA A 94 0.80 -15.15 25.30
N GLN A 95 0.90 -16.47 25.19
CA GLN A 95 2.08 -17.19 24.68
C GLN A 95 2.05 -17.40 23.17
N ALA A 96 0.93 -17.09 22.50
CA ALA A 96 0.79 -17.19 21.05
C ALA A 96 1.55 -16.06 20.33
N GLN A 97 2.83 -15.94 20.61
CA GLN A 97 3.72 -14.91 20.09
C GLN A 97 4.97 -15.53 19.47
N LEU A 98 5.48 -14.89 18.43
CA LEU A 98 6.71 -15.29 17.73
C LEU A 98 7.66 -14.12 17.62
N LYS A 99 8.84 -14.23 18.20
CA LYS A 99 9.89 -13.22 18.08
C LYS A 99 10.83 -13.56 16.91
N ILE A 100 11.00 -12.60 16.00
CA ILE A 100 11.95 -12.67 14.87
C ILE A 100 12.72 -11.36 14.79
N GLY A 101 14.00 -11.39 15.12
CA GLY A 101 14.80 -10.15 15.21
C GLY A 101 14.22 -9.20 16.26
N GLU A 102 13.93 -7.98 15.84
CA GLU A 102 13.31 -6.95 16.69
C GLU A 102 11.77 -7.01 16.69
N HIS A 103 11.16 -7.88 15.88
CA HIS A 103 9.73 -7.99 15.74
C HIS A 103 9.16 -9.04 16.67
N LEU A 104 8.07 -8.70 17.38
CA LEU A 104 7.28 -9.61 18.18
C LEU A 104 5.89 -9.72 17.53
N PHE A 105 5.65 -10.81 16.84
CA PHE A 105 4.40 -11.08 16.16
C PHE A 105 3.40 -11.77 17.08
N GLU A 106 2.17 -11.30 17.05
CA GLU A 106 1.02 -12.04 17.58
C GLU A 106 0.54 -13.03 16.53
N VAL A 107 0.28 -14.26 16.94
CA VAL A 107 -0.27 -15.29 16.05
C VAL A 107 -1.78 -15.34 16.25
N SER A 108 -2.53 -15.20 15.14
CA SER A 108 -3.99 -15.22 15.18
C SER A 108 -4.55 -16.61 15.45
N ASP A 109 -5.64 -16.69 16.17
CA ASP A 109 -6.43 -17.90 16.42
C ASP A 109 -7.08 -18.48 15.16
N HIS A 110 -7.23 -17.66 14.10
CA HIS A 110 -7.83 -18.07 12.84
C HIS A 110 -6.99 -17.65 11.64
N GLY A 111 -7.23 -18.32 10.51
CA GLY A 111 -6.64 -18.00 9.23
C GLY A 111 -7.57 -17.14 8.37
N ALA A 112 -7.08 -16.75 7.18
CA ALA A 112 -7.85 -16.03 6.17
C ALA A 112 -7.89 -16.81 4.86
N LYS A 113 -9.06 -17.28 4.47
CA LYS A 113 -9.28 -18.05 3.23
C LYS A 113 -8.31 -19.23 3.09
N ARG A 114 -7.33 -19.12 2.18
CA ARG A 114 -6.35 -20.17 1.87
C ARG A 114 -5.04 -20.06 2.64
N PHE A 115 -4.94 -19.09 3.55
CA PHE A 115 -3.77 -18.83 4.39
C PHE A 115 -4.13 -19.20 5.84
N PRO A 116 -3.73 -20.39 6.34
CA PRO A 116 -4.11 -20.87 7.66
C PRO A 116 -3.44 -20.12 8.82
N TYR A 117 -2.32 -19.45 8.58
CA TYR A 117 -1.56 -18.77 9.63
C TYR A 117 -1.47 -17.29 9.37
N ILE A 118 -1.74 -16.49 10.40
CA ILE A 118 -1.64 -15.03 10.36
C ILE A 118 -0.75 -14.59 11.51
N LEU A 119 0.25 -13.79 11.18
CA LEU A 119 1.14 -13.12 12.12
C LEU A 119 1.00 -11.61 11.92
N ALA A 120 0.90 -10.88 13.02
CA ALA A 120 0.78 -9.44 12.97
C ALA A 120 1.61 -8.75 14.04
N ASP A 121 2.21 -7.63 13.67
CA ASP A 121 2.74 -6.63 14.58
C ASP A 121 2.36 -5.22 14.07
N ASN A 122 2.94 -4.17 14.64
CA ASN A 122 2.67 -2.79 14.21
C ASN A 122 3.21 -2.48 12.80
N CYS A 123 4.16 -3.28 12.29
CA CYS A 123 4.84 -3.05 11.03
C CYS A 123 4.28 -3.90 9.89
N PHE A 124 3.95 -5.16 10.18
CA PHE A 124 3.64 -6.17 9.18
C PHE A 124 2.40 -6.97 9.54
N PHE A 125 1.58 -7.25 8.52
CA PHE A 125 0.49 -8.22 8.58
C PHE A 125 0.79 -9.33 7.58
N ILE A 126 1.19 -10.50 8.08
CA ILE A 126 1.72 -11.62 7.30
C ILE A 126 0.72 -12.77 7.31
N LYS A 127 0.42 -13.30 6.14
CA LYS A 127 -0.40 -14.49 5.96
C LYS A 127 0.44 -15.58 5.29
N PHE A 128 0.64 -16.71 5.96
CA PHE A 128 1.36 -17.85 5.43
C PHE A 128 0.41 -18.92 4.87
N SER A 129 0.80 -19.51 3.74
CA SER A 129 0.15 -20.69 3.20
C SER A 129 0.63 -21.96 3.96
N SER A 130 -0.10 -23.06 3.79
CA SER A 130 0.38 -24.39 4.24
C SER A 130 1.50 -24.88 3.33
N SER A 131 2.43 -25.66 3.88
CA SER A 131 3.51 -26.34 3.11
C SER A 131 2.98 -27.24 1.98
N ARG A 132 1.72 -27.67 2.07
CA ARG A 132 1.02 -28.47 1.05
C ARG A 132 0.42 -27.64 -0.08
N ALA A 133 0.32 -26.33 0.05
CA ALA A 133 -0.40 -25.46 -0.88
C ALA A 133 0.50 -25.01 -2.04
N LYS A 134 0.90 -25.92 -2.90
CA LYS A 134 1.85 -25.68 -4.01
C LYS A 134 1.46 -24.61 -5.03
N SER A 135 0.17 -24.22 -5.10
CA SER A 135 -0.33 -23.19 -6.03
C SER A 135 -0.43 -21.80 -5.38
N LEU A 136 -0.04 -21.67 -4.12
CA LEU A 136 -0.06 -20.40 -3.38
C LEU A 136 1.38 -19.92 -3.14
N PRO A 137 1.58 -18.61 -2.98
CA PRO A 137 2.85 -18.11 -2.47
C PRO A 137 3.08 -18.58 -1.03
N LEU A 138 4.33 -18.66 -0.60
CA LEU A 138 4.73 -18.91 0.77
C LEU A 138 3.98 -17.97 1.72
N ALA A 139 4.03 -16.67 1.41
CA ALA A 139 3.36 -15.65 2.20
C ALA A 139 2.81 -14.50 1.36
N THR A 140 1.76 -13.87 1.86
CA THR A 140 1.33 -12.54 1.42
C THR A 140 1.41 -11.58 2.59
N VAL A 141 1.99 -10.40 2.37
CA VAL A 141 2.28 -9.44 3.42
C VAL A 141 1.73 -8.07 3.07
N GLN A 142 1.16 -7.41 4.05
CA GLN A 142 0.87 -5.98 4.01
C GLN A 142 1.85 -5.26 4.93
N ILE A 143 2.52 -4.24 4.44
CA ILE A 143 3.36 -3.34 5.24
C ILE A 143 2.49 -2.16 5.69
N SER A 144 2.59 -1.80 6.98
CA SER A 144 1.78 -0.71 7.54
C SER A 144 2.24 0.66 7.01
N SER A 145 1.28 1.57 6.89
CA SER A 145 1.52 2.97 6.51
C SER A 145 2.54 3.64 7.42
N GLU A 146 2.37 3.49 8.72
CA GLU A 146 3.25 4.12 9.72
C GLU A 146 4.71 3.66 9.56
N TYR A 147 4.93 2.37 9.36
CA TYR A 147 6.26 1.82 9.15
C TYR A 147 6.87 2.28 7.82
N LEU A 148 6.09 2.31 6.72
CA LEU A 148 6.53 2.87 5.44
C LEU A 148 6.95 4.34 5.56
N HIS A 149 6.20 5.14 6.33
CA HIS A 149 6.55 6.54 6.58
C HIS A 149 7.79 6.71 7.45
N ALA A 150 8.02 5.80 8.38
CA ALA A 150 9.15 5.88 9.32
C ALA A 150 10.48 5.50 8.66
N VAL A 151 10.51 4.42 7.86
CA VAL A 151 11.77 3.84 7.36
C VAL A 151 11.91 3.87 5.83
N GLY A 152 10.82 4.08 5.10
CA GLY A 152 10.77 4.03 3.65
C GLY A 152 10.55 2.62 3.09
N GLU A 153 10.05 2.55 1.84
CA GLU A 153 9.68 1.28 1.17
C GLU A 153 10.86 0.33 0.99
N GLY A 154 12.03 0.87 0.70
CA GLY A 154 13.24 0.07 0.47
C GLY A 154 13.70 -0.66 1.74
N ALA A 155 13.83 0.07 2.86
CA ALA A 155 14.24 -0.50 4.13
C ALA A 155 13.18 -1.43 4.71
N ALA A 156 11.89 -1.05 4.61
CA ALA A 156 10.78 -1.89 5.05
C ALA A 156 10.74 -3.23 4.28
N THR A 157 10.94 -3.20 2.95
CA THR A 157 10.98 -4.41 2.12
C THR A 157 12.21 -5.27 2.44
N ALA A 158 13.38 -4.67 2.63
CA ALA A 158 14.60 -5.41 2.97
C ALA A 158 14.47 -6.13 4.32
N ASN A 159 13.91 -5.45 5.34
CA ASN A 159 13.63 -6.05 6.63
C ASN A 159 12.63 -7.21 6.51
N LEU A 160 11.54 -7.00 5.78
CA LEU A 160 10.56 -8.04 5.52
C LEU A 160 11.16 -9.27 4.81
N CYS A 161 12.02 -9.06 3.80
CA CYS A 161 12.72 -10.15 3.12
C CYS A 161 13.58 -10.98 4.09
N SER A 162 14.25 -10.33 5.03
CA SER A 162 15.03 -11.00 6.08
C SER A 162 14.15 -11.83 7.02
N ILE A 163 12.97 -11.33 7.37
CA ILE A 163 11.99 -12.04 8.20
C ILE A 163 11.46 -13.27 7.45
N ILE A 164 10.89 -13.07 6.25
CA ILE A 164 10.27 -14.16 5.46
C ILE A 164 11.28 -15.21 5.05
N GLY A 165 12.53 -14.81 4.80
CA GLY A 165 13.61 -15.74 4.45
C GLY A 165 13.89 -16.82 5.51
N GLN A 166 13.46 -16.62 6.76
CA GLN A 166 13.62 -17.62 7.83
C GLN A 166 12.60 -18.77 7.75
N PHE A 167 11.44 -18.54 7.12
CA PHE A 167 10.32 -19.50 7.14
C PHE A 167 10.38 -20.56 6.04
N GLY A 168 11.20 -20.39 5.01
CA GLY A 168 11.28 -21.31 3.88
C GLY A 168 12.68 -21.50 3.33
N GLY A 169 12.94 -22.67 2.73
CA GLY A 169 14.23 -23.01 2.13
C GLY A 169 14.50 -22.32 0.78
N ASN A 170 13.45 -21.98 0.03
CA ASN A 170 13.50 -21.38 -1.30
C ASN A 170 12.53 -20.21 -1.39
N VAL A 171 12.87 -19.11 -0.71
CA VAL A 171 12.08 -17.90 -0.79
C VAL A 171 12.52 -17.10 -2.03
N GLY A 172 11.59 -16.89 -2.96
CA GLY A 172 11.84 -16.11 -4.17
C GLY A 172 11.76 -14.60 -3.93
N VAL A 173 12.09 -13.84 -4.95
CA VAL A 173 11.99 -12.39 -4.95
C VAL A 173 10.52 -11.98 -4.74
N PRO A 174 10.22 -11.05 -3.81
CA PRO A 174 8.85 -10.60 -3.59
C PRO A 174 8.27 -9.91 -4.82
N ILE A 175 6.99 -10.15 -5.05
CA ILE A 175 6.22 -9.57 -6.15
C ILE A 175 5.22 -8.58 -5.55
N ILE A 176 5.18 -7.37 -6.07
CA ILE A 176 4.17 -6.39 -5.66
C ILE A 176 2.80 -6.86 -6.17
N SER A 177 1.88 -7.12 -5.24
CA SER A 177 0.50 -7.48 -5.56
C SER A 177 -0.45 -6.28 -5.49
N ARG A 178 -0.10 -5.27 -4.67
CA ARG A 178 -0.80 -3.99 -4.61
C ARG A 178 0.11 -2.93 -4.01
N ALA A 179 0.03 -1.72 -4.52
CA ALA A 179 0.64 -0.54 -3.91
C ALA A 179 -0.39 0.60 -3.91
N ASP A 180 -0.61 1.20 -2.74
CA ASP A 180 -1.43 2.39 -2.60
C ASP A 180 -0.49 3.59 -2.48
N VAL A 181 -0.46 4.41 -3.51
CA VAL A 181 0.32 5.66 -3.53
C VAL A 181 -0.58 6.83 -3.17
N PHE A 182 -0.03 7.85 -2.55
CA PHE A 182 -0.80 9.01 -2.13
C PHE A 182 -0.07 10.33 -2.40
N LEU A 183 -0.85 11.39 -2.48
CA LEU A 183 -0.41 12.77 -2.48
C LEU A 183 -1.34 13.56 -1.55
N ASP A 184 -0.80 14.11 -0.48
CA ASP A 184 -1.51 15.03 0.41
C ASP A 184 -1.20 16.47 0.00
N PHE A 185 -2.22 17.32 -0.01
CA PHE A 185 -2.07 18.72 -0.39
C PHE A 185 -3.13 19.61 0.30
N ILE A 186 -2.82 20.88 0.43
CA ILE A 186 -3.79 21.92 0.76
C ILE A 186 -4.36 22.46 -0.53
N CYS A 187 -5.66 22.65 -0.63
CA CYS A 187 -6.28 23.31 -1.76
C CYS A 187 -7.40 24.25 -1.34
N THR A 188 -7.70 25.20 -2.22
CA THR A 188 -8.80 26.18 -2.06
C THR A 188 -10.01 25.79 -2.90
N VAL A 189 -9.95 24.68 -3.64
CA VAL A 189 -11.04 24.19 -4.49
C VAL A 189 -12.10 23.51 -3.67
N ASP A 190 -13.36 23.88 -3.89
CA ASP A 190 -14.51 23.20 -3.34
C ASP A 190 -14.84 21.96 -4.20
N PHE A 191 -14.37 20.79 -3.77
CA PHE A 191 -14.59 19.52 -4.49
C PHE A 191 -16.01 19.01 -4.42
N ASP A 192 -16.82 19.44 -3.46
CA ASP A 192 -18.25 19.08 -3.39
C ASP A 192 -19.05 19.81 -4.48
N GLY A 193 -18.70 21.06 -4.74
CA GLY A 193 -19.32 21.88 -5.79
C GLY A 193 -18.95 21.48 -7.22
N LEU A 194 -17.98 20.57 -7.43
CA LEU A 194 -17.59 20.16 -8.77
C LEU A 194 -18.62 19.19 -9.38
N ASP A 195 -18.88 19.39 -10.68
CA ASP A 195 -19.66 18.44 -11.49
C ASP A 195 -18.76 17.39 -12.14
N GLN A 196 -19.35 16.28 -12.61
CA GLN A 196 -18.59 15.22 -13.30
C GLN A 196 -17.87 15.72 -14.56
N GLU A 197 -18.42 16.73 -15.23
CA GLU A 197 -17.85 17.34 -16.44
C GLU A 197 -16.52 18.06 -16.18
N CYS A 198 -16.24 18.43 -14.93
CA CYS A 198 -14.96 19.01 -14.53
C CYS A 198 -13.79 18.00 -14.53
N TRP A 199 -14.06 16.70 -14.70
CA TRP A 199 -13.08 15.66 -14.60
C TRP A 199 -12.69 15.09 -15.96
N MET A 200 -11.40 15.13 -16.28
CA MET A 200 -10.85 14.42 -17.44
C MET A 200 -10.30 13.06 -16.99
N THR A 201 -11.00 12.00 -17.30
CA THR A 201 -10.62 10.62 -16.93
C THR A 201 -10.98 9.63 -18.04
N ARG A 202 -10.19 8.56 -18.16
CA ARG A 202 -10.53 7.40 -19.00
C ARG A 202 -11.23 6.30 -18.20
N ALA A 203 -11.42 6.48 -16.89
CA ALA A 203 -12.11 5.52 -16.06
C ALA A 203 -13.59 5.48 -16.39
N ASN A 204 -14.17 4.28 -16.42
CA ASN A 204 -15.59 4.07 -16.69
C ASN A 204 -16.49 4.51 -15.54
N LEU A 205 -15.93 4.64 -14.33
CA LEU A 205 -16.67 5.04 -13.13
C LEU A 205 -16.02 6.26 -12.50
N LEU A 206 -16.83 7.31 -12.35
CA LEU A 206 -16.54 8.49 -11.57
C LEU A 206 -17.74 8.76 -10.68
N ALA A 207 -17.54 8.83 -9.37
CA ALA A 207 -18.65 9.02 -8.43
C ALA A 207 -18.22 9.89 -7.24
N LYS A 208 -19.16 10.71 -6.75
CA LYS A 208 -19.05 11.35 -5.43
C LYS A 208 -19.25 10.28 -4.35
N TYR A 209 -18.45 10.36 -3.31
CA TYR A 209 -18.56 9.48 -2.16
C TYR A 209 -19.09 10.24 -0.94
N TYR A 210 -20.12 9.68 -0.31
CA TYR A 210 -20.78 10.27 0.85
C TYR A 210 -20.73 9.28 2.02
N ASP A 211 -20.38 9.78 3.22
CA ASP A 211 -20.51 9.00 4.45
C ASP A 211 -21.50 9.70 5.39
N ARG A 212 -22.68 9.13 5.52
CA ARG A 212 -23.77 9.70 6.32
C ARG A 212 -23.56 9.59 7.83
N ARG A 213 -22.49 8.89 8.26
CA ARG A 213 -22.16 8.72 9.69
C ARG A 213 -21.37 9.88 10.25
N ILE A 214 -20.94 10.82 9.41
CA ILE A 214 -20.16 12.00 9.81
C ILE A 214 -20.93 13.28 9.56
N PRO A 215 -20.60 14.39 10.28
CA PRO A 215 -21.32 15.67 10.14
C PRO A 215 -21.28 16.26 8.73
N TYR A 216 -20.23 15.96 7.96
CA TYR A 216 -20.06 16.40 6.58
C TYR A 216 -20.13 15.16 5.66
N PRO A 217 -21.31 14.88 5.08
CA PRO A 217 -21.53 13.63 4.35
C PRO A 217 -20.67 13.48 3.11
N PHE A 218 -20.33 14.56 2.40
CA PHE A 218 -19.39 14.48 1.28
C PHE A 218 -17.99 14.19 1.80
N THR A 219 -17.39 13.10 1.32
CA THR A 219 -16.04 12.70 1.72
C THR A 219 -15.06 12.65 0.55
N GLY A 220 -15.52 12.87 -0.68
CA GLY A 220 -14.63 12.96 -1.83
C GLY A 220 -15.18 12.37 -3.11
N TRP A 221 -14.25 12.15 -4.04
CA TRP A 221 -14.51 11.54 -5.34
C TRP A 221 -13.77 10.21 -5.46
N VAL A 222 -14.38 9.26 -6.17
CA VAL A 222 -13.78 7.97 -6.51
C VAL A 222 -13.76 7.82 -8.01
N VAL A 223 -12.60 7.46 -8.55
CA VAL A 223 -12.36 7.26 -10.00
C VAL A 223 -11.88 5.84 -10.23
N GLY A 224 -12.52 5.11 -11.14
CA GLY A 224 -12.11 3.77 -11.56
C GLY A 224 -12.33 2.68 -10.51
N GLN A 225 -13.32 2.82 -9.62
CA GLN A 225 -13.62 1.80 -8.62
C GLN A 225 -13.93 0.44 -9.27
N GLY A 226 -13.28 -0.62 -8.76
CA GLY A 226 -13.44 -1.99 -9.25
C GLY A 226 -12.52 -2.38 -10.40
N GLY A 227 -11.69 -1.46 -10.92
CA GLY A 227 -10.63 -1.76 -11.87
C GLY A 227 -9.28 -2.01 -11.20
N ASP A 228 -8.29 -2.38 -12.01
CA ASP A 228 -6.89 -2.56 -11.55
C ASP A 228 -6.30 -1.26 -11.05
N LEU A 229 -6.85 -0.15 -11.49
CA LEU A 229 -6.46 1.19 -11.18
C LEU A 229 -7.64 1.98 -10.66
N SER A 230 -7.60 2.39 -9.40
CA SER A 230 -8.59 3.30 -8.83
C SER A 230 -7.93 4.43 -8.08
N SER A 231 -8.53 5.62 -8.08
CA SER A 231 -8.05 6.70 -7.25
C SER A 231 -9.18 7.34 -6.46
N ARG A 232 -8.82 7.97 -5.34
CA ARG A 232 -9.74 8.70 -4.49
C ARG A 232 -9.15 10.07 -4.21
N LEU A 233 -10.01 11.08 -4.33
CA LEU A 233 -9.75 12.42 -3.86
C LEU A 233 -10.68 12.67 -2.68
N TYR A 234 -10.15 12.96 -1.50
CA TYR A 234 -10.99 13.08 -0.31
C TYR A 234 -10.39 14.05 0.72
N GLU A 235 -11.24 14.51 1.63
CA GLU A 235 -10.84 15.34 2.76
C GLU A 235 -10.11 14.46 3.81
N LYS A 236 -8.78 14.57 3.82
CA LYS A 236 -7.92 13.71 4.63
C LYS A 236 -8.03 14.01 6.13
N THR A 237 -8.26 15.27 6.52
CA THR A 237 -8.47 15.63 7.94
C THR A 237 -9.72 14.96 8.50
N VAL A 238 -10.81 14.95 7.74
CA VAL A 238 -12.05 14.25 8.09
C VAL A 238 -11.83 12.74 8.18
N GLU A 239 -11.08 12.17 7.25
CA GLU A 239 -10.76 10.74 7.26
C GLU A 239 -9.95 10.37 8.50
N ILE A 240 -8.92 11.14 8.87
CA ILE A 240 -8.13 10.92 10.07
C ILE A 240 -9.00 11.04 11.33
N GLU A 241 -9.81 12.09 11.44
CA GLU A 241 -10.61 12.36 12.62
C GLU A 241 -11.67 11.29 12.88
N TYR A 242 -12.38 10.84 11.83
CA TYR A 242 -13.55 9.99 11.99
C TYR A 242 -13.32 8.51 11.64
N LYS A 243 -12.21 8.15 10.95
CA LYS A 243 -12.00 6.80 10.44
C LYS A 243 -10.65 6.20 10.83
N SER A 244 -9.55 6.70 10.26
CA SER A 244 -8.25 6.01 10.32
C SER A 244 -7.52 6.22 11.64
N ARG A 245 -7.76 7.35 12.29
CA ARG A 245 -7.05 7.75 13.51
C ARG A 245 -5.52 7.88 13.34
N LYS A 246 -5.03 8.01 12.12
CA LYS A 246 -3.61 8.15 11.77
C LYS A 246 -3.12 9.58 12.08
N PHE A 247 -3.15 10.00 13.33
CA PHE A 247 -2.83 11.38 13.75
C PHE A 247 -1.37 11.77 13.50
N PHE A 248 -0.47 10.81 13.29
CA PHE A 248 0.92 11.08 12.94
C PHE A 248 1.06 11.89 11.63
N PHE A 249 0.10 11.85 10.72
CA PHE A 249 0.09 12.70 9.53
C PHE A 249 0.07 14.19 9.88
N HIS A 250 -0.60 14.59 10.96
CA HIS A 250 -0.64 16.00 11.38
C HIS A 250 0.76 16.51 11.71
N GLU A 251 1.60 15.73 12.38
CA GLU A 251 2.99 16.08 12.67
C GLU A 251 3.82 16.19 11.40
N LEU A 252 3.65 15.26 10.46
CA LEU A 252 4.35 15.27 9.18
C LEU A 252 3.96 16.51 8.36
N TRP A 253 2.66 16.86 8.30
CA TRP A 253 2.19 18.03 7.57
C TRP A 253 2.62 19.35 8.22
N GLN A 254 2.67 19.43 9.55
CA GLN A 254 3.17 20.60 10.26
C GLN A 254 4.63 20.89 9.90
N LYS A 255 5.46 19.88 9.73
CA LYS A 255 6.84 20.04 9.23
C LYS A 255 6.90 20.62 7.82
N GLN A 256 5.83 20.50 7.03
CA GLN A 256 5.67 21.07 5.69
C GLN A 256 4.90 22.41 5.70
N GLY A 257 4.63 22.97 6.88
CA GLY A 257 3.97 24.27 7.02
C GLY A 257 2.44 24.25 7.11
N TRP A 258 1.83 23.06 7.14
CA TRP A 258 0.38 22.96 7.42
C TRP A 258 0.06 23.44 8.82
N LYS A 259 -1.05 24.16 8.96
CA LYS A 259 -1.57 24.60 10.24
C LYS A 259 -3.01 24.10 10.38
N PRO A 260 -3.39 23.53 11.54
CA PRO A 260 -4.77 23.15 11.78
C PRO A 260 -5.67 24.39 11.69
N ALA A 261 -6.85 24.22 11.10
CA ALA A 261 -7.83 25.30 11.04
C ALA A 261 -8.21 25.69 12.49
N THR A 262 -8.02 26.95 12.83
CA THR A 262 -8.59 27.50 14.08
C THR A 262 -10.10 27.54 13.93
N ARG A 263 -10.86 27.17 14.97
CA ARG A 263 -12.32 27.07 14.98
C ARG A 263 -13.08 28.36 14.60
N SER A 264 -12.41 29.45 14.33
CA SER A 264 -12.97 30.71 13.91
C SER A 264 -12.74 30.98 12.41
N GLY A 265 -13.64 30.46 11.56
CA GLY A 265 -13.87 30.97 10.23
C GLY A 265 -12.84 30.62 9.18
N GLY A 266 -13.12 29.64 8.36
CA GLY A 266 -12.37 29.28 7.17
C GLY A 266 -11.90 27.83 7.18
N ARG A 267 -12.44 27.02 6.26
CA ARG A 267 -12.00 25.63 6.08
C ARG A 267 -10.65 25.64 5.35
N ASN A 268 -9.57 25.37 6.05
CA ASN A 268 -8.35 24.91 5.38
C ASN A 268 -8.51 23.40 5.14
N SER A 269 -9.09 23.04 4.02
CA SER A 269 -9.25 21.63 3.63
C SER A 269 -7.90 21.08 3.23
N SER A 270 -7.40 20.07 3.94
CA SER A 270 -6.31 19.24 3.44
C SER A 270 -6.93 18.05 2.71
N CYS A 271 -6.74 18.01 1.41
CA CYS A 271 -7.23 16.94 0.57
C CYS A 271 -6.11 15.92 0.32
N ALA A 272 -6.47 14.65 0.18
CA ALA A 272 -5.56 13.61 -0.24
C ALA A 272 -6.07 12.94 -1.51
N ALA A 273 -5.17 12.71 -2.45
CA ALA A 273 -5.41 11.81 -3.57
C ALA A 273 -4.63 10.51 -3.31
N SER A 274 -5.32 9.37 -3.30
CA SER A 274 -4.71 8.05 -3.20
C SER A 274 -5.11 7.18 -4.38
N ARG A 275 -4.20 6.30 -4.76
CA ARG A 275 -4.36 5.35 -5.84
C ARG A 275 -4.34 3.93 -5.32
#